data_10f8a1c4dc34e0fa93e89df5f2561dfc
#
_entry.id   10f8a1c4dc34e0fa93e89df5f2561dfc
#
_cell.length_a   1.000
_cell.length_b   1.000
_cell.length_c   1.000
_cell.angle_alpha   90.00
_cell.angle_beta   90.00
_cell.angle_gamma   90.00
#
_symmetry.space_group_name_H-M   'P 1'
#
loop_
_entity.id
_entity.type
_entity.pdbx_description
1 polymer ?
#
loop_
_entity_poly.entity_id
_entity_poly.type
_entity_poly.pdbx_seq_one_letter_code
_entity_poly.pdbx_strand_id
1 'polypeptide(L)'
;MITSNIGKIFLDAYNEKYGTSYDARTFFLEQFYPLFFDQNKQMMYAINSPFVQKLPSCRDCIKGIKSFENIEQRAKRLNAFIEKVENNDADMSIAIGYPSIEVNATTSGQLTDLKMNTSKEDIFLSWIGGALGITVSGGVSILFTHKNILLDIFKG
;
A
#
# COMPACT_ATOMS: atom_id res chain seq x y z
N MET A 1 -3.02 14.28 -2.65
CA MET A 1 -3.91 13.24 -2.09
C MET A 1 -3.66 13.09 -0.59
N ILE A 2 -4.68 12.76 0.19
CA ILE A 2 -4.56 12.66 1.66
C ILE A 2 -3.53 11.62 2.07
N THR A 3 -3.62 10.41 1.54
CA THR A 3 -2.72 9.31 1.90
C THR A 3 -1.27 9.55 1.50
N SER A 4 -1.01 10.12 0.33
CA SER A 4 0.35 10.47 -0.07
C SER A 4 0.93 11.61 0.77
N ASN A 5 0.12 12.58 1.16
CA ASN A 5 0.52 13.65 2.06
C ASN A 5 0.89 13.11 3.46
N ILE A 6 0.09 12.21 4.00
CA ILE A 6 0.39 11.52 5.27
C ILE A 6 1.68 10.73 5.16
N GLY A 7 1.87 9.98 4.08
CA GLY A 7 3.10 9.25 3.81
C GLY A 7 4.33 10.16 3.77
N LYS A 8 4.21 11.33 3.16
CA LYS A 8 5.28 12.32 3.12
C LYS A 8 5.61 12.88 4.50
N ILE A 9 4.60 13.28 5.28
CA ILE A 9 4.78 13.76 6.66
C ILE A 9 5.50 12.71 7.50
N PHE A 10 5.10 11.45 7.38
CA PHE A 10 5.74 10.36 8.10
C PHE A 10 7.18 10.14 7.67
N LEU A 11 7.46 10.07 6.37
CA LEU A 11 8.80 9.84 5.84
C LEU A 11 9.78 10.95 6.22
N ASP A 12 9.35 12.20 6.11
CA ASP A 12 10.13 13.37 6.54
C ASP A 12 10.45 13.29 8.04
N ALA A 13 9.45 12.95 8.86
CA ALA A 13 9.62 12.79 10.31
C ALA A 13 10.54 11.61 10.67
N TYR A 14 10.46 10.50 9.94
CA TYR A 14 11.33 9.35 10.11
C TYR A 14 12.78 9.70 9.79
N ASN A 15 13.02 10.32 8.64
CA ASN A 15 14.34 10.76 8.23
C ASN A 15 14.95 11.75 9.22
N GLU A 16 14.16 12.72 9.71
CA GLU A 16 14.58 13.67 10.74
C GLU A 16 14.99 12.95 12.03
N LYS A 17 14.15 12.02 12.51
CA LYS A 17 14.35 11.33 13.78
C LYS A 17 15.55 10.40 13.78
N TYR A 18 15.78 9.69 12.69
CA TYR A 18 16.83 8.67 12.61
C TYR A 18 18.08 9.13 11.84
N GLY A 19 18.10 10.38 11.37
CA GLY A 19 19.24 10.94 10.62
C GLY A 19 19.46 10.25 9.28
N THR A 20 18.38 9.79 8.65
CA THR A 20 18.38 9.11 7.36
C THR A 20 17.91 10.03 6.24
N SER A 21 18.08 9.61 4.98
CA SER A 21 17.63 10.35 3.79
C SER A 21 16.97 9.40 2.78
N TYR A 22 16.06 8.56 3.27
CA TYR A 22 15.29 7.67 2.40
C TYR A 22 14.37 8.45 1.46
N ASP A 23 14.35 8.06 0.19
CA ASP A 23 13.24 8.38 -0.71
C ASP A 23 12.06 7.42 -0.46
N ALA A 24 10.89 7.76 -1.01
CA ALA A 24 9.67 6.98 -0.77
C ALA A 24 9.78 5.54 -1.26
N ARG A 25 10.40 5.32 -2.43
CA ARG A 25 10.59 3.98 -3.01
C ARG A 25 11.51 3.12 -2.15
N THR A 26 12.68 3.63 -1.82
CA THR A 26 13.68 2.89 -1.02
C THR A 26 13.15 2.59 0.37
N PHE A 27 12.52 3.55 1.03
CA PHE A 27 11.88 3.34 2.32
C PHE A 27 10.79 2.29 2.26
N PHE A 28 9.92 2.35 1.26
CA PHE A 28 8.86 1.37 1.09
C PHE A 28 9.41 -0.06 0.95
N LEU A 29 10.41 -0.25 0.10
CA LEU A 29 10.96 -1.58 -0.17
C LEU A 29 11.77 -2.16 0.98
N GLU A 30 12.59 -1.35 1.62
CA GLU A 30 13.56 -1.82 2.62
C GLU A 30 12.98 -1.87 4.03
N GLN A 31 12.11 -0.94 4.39
CA GLN A 31 11.62 -0.78 5.75
C GLN A 31 10.14 -1.11 5.89
N PHE A 32 9.32 -0.67 4.95
CA PHE A 32 7.87 -0.69 5.10
C PHE A 32 7.24 -2.00 4.61
N TYR A 33 7.61 -2.46 3.42
CA TYR A 33 7.07 -3.69 2.84
C TYR A 33 7.27 -4.91 3.74
N PRO A 34 8.46 -5.18 4.31
CA PRO A 34 8.65 -6.34 5.19
C PRO A 34 7.76 -6.33 6.44
N LEU A 35 7.49 -5.15 6.97
CA LEU A 35 6.67 -5.01 8.19
C LEU A 35 5.17 -5.12 7.92
N PHE A 36 4.68 -4.44 6.89
CA PHE A 36 3.25 -4.25 6.67
C PHE A 36 2.67 -5.18 5.60
N PHE A 37 3.44 -5.55 4.60
CA PHE A 37 2.92 -6.27 3.43
C PHE A 37 3.45 -7.69 3.26
N ASP A 38 4.55 -8.05 3.91
CA ASP A 38 5.10 -9.40 3.87
C ASP A 38 4.49 -10.32 4.95
N GLN A 39 3.18 -10.20 5.14
CA GLN A 39 2.40 -10.91 6.16
C GLN A 39 1.25 -11.68 5.51
N ASN A 40 1.50 -12.90 5.05
CA ASN A 40 0.53 -13.68 4.27
C ASN A 40 -0.87 -13.77 4.90
N LYS A 41 -0.96 -14.09 6.20
CA LYS A 41 -2.26 -14.26 6.86
C LYS A 41 -3.00 -12.96 7.05
N GLN A 42 -2.30 -11.92 7.50
CA GLN A 42 -2.90 -10.61 7.77
C GLN A 42 -3.35 -9.93 6.47
N MET A 43 -2.55 -10.06 5.41
CA MET A 43 -2.85 -9.46 4.12
C MET A 43 -3.99 -10.13 3.36
N MET A 44 -4.41 -11.32 3.76
CA MET A 44 -5.51 -12.05 3.11
C MET A 44 -6.84 -11.28 3.07
N TYR A 45 -7.05 -10.37 3.97
CA TYR A 45 -8.24 -9.53 4.02
C TYR A 45 -8.15 -8.30 3.10
N ALA A 46 -6.97 -7.98 2.61
CA ALA A 46 -6.73 -6.87 1.69
C ALA A 46 -6.80 -7.34 0.22
N ILE A 47 -7.91 -7.93 -0.19
CA ILE A 47 -8.11 -8.64 -1.48
C ILE A 47 -7.75 -7.78 -2.70
N ASN A 48 -7.90 -6.47 -2.60
CA ASN A 48 -7.61 -5.52 -3.68
C ASN A 48 -6.15 -5.05 -3.73
N SER A 49 -5.35 -5.46 -2.76
CA SER A 49 -3.94 -5.10 -2.75
C SER A 49 -3.17 -5.84 -3.84
N PRO A 50 -2.24 -5.17 -4.55
CA PRO A 50 -1.37 -5.83 -5.51
C PRO A 50 -0.40 -6.83 -4.86
N PHE A 51 -0.24 -6.79 -3.53
CA PHE A 51 0.65 -7.65 -2.76
C PHE A 51 -0.01 -8.95 -2.29
N VAL A 52 -1.30 -9.12 -2.54
CA VAL A 52 -2.08 -10.30 -2.10
C VAL A 52 -2.36 -11.22 -3.27
N GLN A 53 -2.25 -12.52 -3.05
CA GLN A 53 -2.65 -13.51 -4.07
C GLN A 53 -4.15 -13.42 -4.34
N LYS A 54 -4.52 -13.47 -5.63
CA LYS A 54 -5.91 -13.26 -6.06
C LYS A 54 -6.82 -14.46 -5.74
N LEU A 55 -8.11 -14.19 -5.55
CA LEU A 55 -9.17 -15.20 -5.50
C LEU A 55 -9.24 -16.02 -6.80
N PRO A 56 -9.60 -17.32 -6.77
CA PRO A 56 -10.10 -18.07 -5.60
C PRO A 56 -8.99 -18.64 -4.68
N SER A 57 -7.74 -18.58 -5.08
CA SER A 57 -6.60 -19.18 -4.37
C SER A 57 -6.50 -18.73 -2.91
N CYS A 58 -6.83 -17.48 -2.63
CA CYS A 58 -6.83 -16.90 -1.28
C CYS A 58 -7.79 -17.67 -0.32
N ARG A 59 -9.01 -17.99 -0.77
CA ARG A 59 -9.98 -18.73 0.05
C ARG A 59 -9.51 -20.17 0.35
N ASP A 60 -8.87 -20.81 -0.62
CA ASP A 60 -8.35 -22.17 -0.47
C ASP A 60 -7.19 -22.21 0.53
N CYS A 61 -6.36 -21.15 0.56
CA CYS A 61 -5.29 -21.02 1.55
C CYS A 61 -5.84 -20.80 2.96
N ILE A 62 -6.86 -19.98 3.13
CA ILE A 62 -7.51 -19.75 4.44
C ILE A 62 -8.12 -21.05 4.97
N LYS A 63 -8.71 -21.87 4.09
CA LYS A 63 -9.29 -23.16 4.44
C LYS A 63 -8.26 -24.28 4.64
N GLY A 64 -6.97 -24.00 4.40
CA GLY A 64 -5.90 -25.01 4.50
C GLY A 64 -5.86 -26.03 3.35
N ILE A 65 -6.59 -25.77 2.26
CA ILE A 65 -6.63 -26.64 1.07
C ILE A 65 -5.36 -26.47 0.23
N LYS A 66 -4.86 -25.23 0.16
CA LYS A 66 -3.63 -24.87 -0.57
C LYS A 66 -2.64 -24.18 0.37
N SER A 67 -1.35 -24.36 0.10
CA SER A 67 -0.31 -23.62 0.78
C SER A 67 -0.28 -22.15 0.33
N PHE A 68 0.15 -21.27 1.24
CA PHE A 68 0.43 -19.89 0.88
C PHE A 68 1.57 -19.77 -0.12
N GLU A 69 1.60 -18.66 -0.88
CA GLU A 69 2.72 -18.36 -1.75
C GLU A 69 4.04 -18.38 -0.98
N ASN A 70 5.07 -18.95 -1.62
CA ASN A 70 6.42 -18.94 -1.08
C ASN A 70 7.10 -17.58 -1.27
N ILE A 71 8.31 -17.42 -0.73
CA ILE A 71 9.09 -16.19 -0.80
C ILE A 71 9.35 -15.76 -2.25
N GLU A 72 9.65 -16.69 -3.14
CA GLU A 72 9.93 -16.39 -4.55
C GLU A 72 8.68 -15.87 -5.29
N GLN A 73 7.53 -16.46 -5.02
CA GLN A 73 6.26 -16.03 -5.63
C GLN A 73 5.87 -14.63 -5.14
N ARG A 74 6.08 -14.34 -3.86
CA ARG A 74 5.86 -13.00 -3.29
C ARG A 74 6.83 -11.97 -3.87
N ALA A 75 8.10 -12.32 -4.03
CA ALA A 75 9.09 -11.45 -4.66
C ALA A 75 8.73 -11.15 -6.12
N LYS A 76 8.26 -12.14 -6.88
CA LYS A 76 7.78 -11.92 -8.25
C LYS A 76 6.59 -10.96 -8.28
N ARG A 77 5.67 -11.08 -7.35
CA ARG A 77 4.50 -10.18 -7.24
C ARG A 77 4.93 -8.75 -6.90
N LEU A 78 5.84 -8.57 -5.97
CA LEU A 78 6.39 -7.27 -5.62
C LEU A 78 7.12 -6.63 -6.81
N ASN A 79 7.96 -7.39 -7.51
CA ASN A 79 8.67 -6.89 -8.69
C ASN A 79 7.71 -6.50 -9.81
N ALA A 80 6.67 -7.27 -10.06
CA ALA A 80 5.64 -6.92 -11.05
C ALA A 80 4.90 -5.62 -10.69
N PHE A 81 4.64 -5.38 -9.40
CA PHE A 81 4.08 -4.12 -8.93
C PHE A 81 5.03 -2.95 -9.18
N ILE A 82 6.30 -3.10 -8.84
CA ILE A 82 7.33 -2.07 -9.04
C ILE A 82 7.50 -1.75 -10.52
N GLU A 83 7.60 -2.78 -11.37
CA GLU A 83 7.66 -2.60 -12.83
C GLU A 83 6.44 -1.85 -13.36
N LYS A 84 5.26 -2.15 -12.84
CA LYS A 84 4.03 -1.45 -13.22
C LYS A 84 4.09 0.03 -12.84
N VAL A 85 4.59 0.36 -11.65
CA VAL A 85 4.75 1.74 -11.19
C VAL A 85 5.84 2.48 -11.99
N GLU A 86 6.93 1.81 -12.34
CA GLU A 86 8.07 2.43 -13.02
C GLU A 86 7.87 2.61 -14.53
N ASN A 87 7.18 1.67 -15.18
CA ASN A 87 7.09 1.62 -16.65
C ASN A 87 5.78 2.17 -17.20
N ASN A 88 4.73 2.25 -16.41
CA ASN A 88 3.45 2.80 -16.84
C ASN A 88 3.28 4.25 -16.38
N ASP A 89 2.46 5.00 -17.10
CA ASP A 89 1.91 6.24 -16.55
C ASP A 89 1.21 5.90 -15.23
N ALA A 90 1.38 6.80 -14.24
CA ALA A 90 0.86 6.58 -12.91
C ALA A 90 -0.65 6.29 -12.96
N ASP A 91 -1.00 5.02 -12.79
CA ASP A 91 -2.37 4.56 -12.77
C ASP A 91 -2.95 4.81 -11.37
N MET A 92 -3.95 5.66 -11.30
CA MET A 92 -4.59 6.03 -10.04
C MET A 92 -5.24 4.85 -9.31
N SER A 93 -5.53 3.74 -10.00
CA SER A 93 -6.06 2.52 -9.40
C SER A 93 -5.08 1.84 -8.44
N ILE A 94 -3.78 2.12 -8.57
CA ILE A 94 -2.73 1.55 -7.73
C ILE A 94 -2.60 2.33 -6.41
N ALA A 95 -2.89 3.63 -6.42
CA ALA A 95 -2.80 4.48 -5.25
C ALA A 95 -4.02 4.33 -4.33
N ILE A 96 -3.79 4.18 -3.02
CA ILE A 96 -4.88 4.07 -2.04
C ILE A 96 -5.67 5.39 -1.99
N GLY A 97 -7.00 5.27 -2.03
CA GLY A 97 -7.92 6.39 -1.86
C GLY A 97 -8.20 7.19 -3.13
N TYR A 98 -7.69 6.77 -4.30
CA TYR A 98 -8.11 7.33 -5.57
C TYR A 98 -9.26 6.53 -6.17
N PRO A 99 -10.24 7.20 -6.80
CA PRO A 99 -11.22 6.51 -7.62
C PRO A 99 -10.55 5.92 -8.87
N SER A 100 -11.00 4.76 -9.31
CA SER A 100 -10.49 4.12 -10.51
C SER A 100 -10.94 4.84 -11.79
N ILE A 101 -10.07 4.85 -12.79
CA ILE A 101 -10.41 5.30 -14.15
C ILE A 101 -11.14 4.19 -14.91
N GLU A 102 -10.84 2.93 -14.60
CA GLU A 102 -11.45 1.76 -15.24
C GLU A 102 -12.29 0.96 -14.25
N VAL A 103 -13.51 0.57 -14.67
CA VAL A 103 -14.44 -0.20 -13.83
C VAL A 103 -13.83 -1.50 -13.31
N ASN A 104 -12.98 -2.13 -14.10
CA ASN A 104 -12.35 -3.41 -13.77
C ASN A 104 -11.06 -3.28 -12.95
N ALA A 105 -10.56 -2.06 -12.74
CA ALA A 105 -9.31 -1.84 -12.01
C ALA A 105 -9.50 -1.86 -10.50
N THR A 106 -10.71 -1.56 -10.02
CA THR A 106 -11.08 -1.65 -8.59
C THR A 106 -12.44 -2.33 -8.43
N THR A 107 -12.70 -2.87 -7.24
CA THR A 107 -14.01 -3.46 -6.90
C THR A 107 -15.06 -2.43 -6.55
N SER A 108 -14.68 -1.19 -6.31
CA SER A 108 -15.63 -0.11 -5.94
C SER A 108 -16.41 0.47 -7.12
N GLY A 109 -15.97 0.24 -8.36
CA GLY A 109 -16.60 0.77 -9.57
C GLY A 109 -16.65 2.30 -9.64
N GLN A 110 -15.92 2.99 -8.78
CA GLN A 110 -15.84 4.45 -8.79
C GLN A 110 -14.95 4.94 -9.92
N LEU A 111 -15.53 5.70 -10.82
CA LEU A 111 -14.84 6.32 -11.94
C LEU A 111 -14.70 7.83 -11.71
N THR A 112 -13.62 8.39 -12.21
CA THR A 112 -13.44 9.84 -12.28
C THR A 112 -13.03 10.26 -13.69
N ASP A 113 -13.65 11.31 -14.20
CA ASP A 113 -13.25 11.95 -15.46
C ASP A 113 -12.05 12.90 -15.28
N LEU A 114 -11.66 13.17 -14.03
CA LEU A 114 -10.53 14.01 -13.70
C LEU A 114 -9.24 13.18 -13.71
N LYS A 115 -8.41 13.36 -14.74
CA LYS A 115 -7.03 12.89 -14.72
C LYS A 115 -6.25 13.70 -13.70
N MET A 116 -6.03 13.12 -12.52
CA MET A 116 -5.13 13.69 -11.53
C MET A 116 -3.69 13.28 -11.89
N ASN A 117 -2.80 14.25 -12.03
CA ASN A 117 -1.37 13.98 -12.19
C ASN A 117 -0.84 13.40 -10.88
N THR A 118 -0.59 12.10 -10.90
CA THR A 118 -0.02 11.37 -9.78
C THR A 118 1.43 11.03 -10.12
N SER A 119 2.37 11.46 -9.31
CA SER A 119 3.76 11.06 -9.48
C SER A 119 3.99 9.61 -9.02
N LYS A 120 5.05 8.98 -9.54
CA LYS A 120 5.45 7.63 -9.08
C LYS A 120 5.77 7.61 -7.59
N GLU A 121 6.35 8.67 -7.09
CA GLU A 121 6.64 8.86 -5.67
C GLU A 121 5.35 8.90 -4.84
N ASP A 122 4.31 9.59 -5.32
CA ASP A 122 3.01 9.66 -4.64
C ASP A 122 2.35 8.31 -4.45
N ILE A 123 2.57 7.36 -5.36
CA ILE A 123 2.05 5.99 -5.23
C ILE A 123 2.67 5.31 -4.01
N PHE A 124 4.00 5.33 -3.88
CA PHE A 124 4.67 4.75 -2.71
C PHE A 124 4.29 5.47 -1.42
N LEU A 125 4.23 6.80 -1.43
CA LEU A 125 3.78 7.60 -0.29
C LEU A 125 2.33 7.29 0.09
N SER A 126 1.45 7.05 -0.88
CA SER A 126 0.05 6.69 -0.61
C SER A 126 -0.09 5.33 0.09
N TRP A 127 0.72 4.36 -0.28
CA TRP A 127 0.77 3.06 0.39
C TRP A 127 1.28 3.18 1.83
N ILE A 128 2.32 3.98 2.05
CA ILE A 128 2.83 4.27 3.39
C ILE A 128 1.75 4.95 4.24
N GLY A 129 1.19 6.04 3.76
CA GLY A 129 0.20 6.80 4.50
C GLY A 129 -1.11 6.04 4.75
N GLY A 130 -1.56 5.24 3.79
CA GLY A 130 -2.75 4.41 3.92
C GLY A 130 -2.59 3.29 4.95
N ALA A 131 -1.43 2.67 5.01
CA ALA A 131 -1.16 1.59 5.97
C ALA A 131 -0.98 2.08 7.43
N LEU A 132 -0.67 3.36 7.63
CA LEU A 132 -0.59 3.98 8.97
C LEU A 132 -1.94 4.41 9.53
N GLY A 133 -3.04 4.15 8.82
CA GLY A 133 -4.39 4.37 9.32
C GLY A 133 -4.80 3.31 10.35
N ILE A 134 -5.54 3.73 11.37
CA ILE A 134 -6.13 2.81 12.35
C ILE A 134 -7.53 2.44 11.90
N THR A 135 -7.74 1.15 11.61
CA THR A 135 -9.05 0.64 11.23
C THR A 135 -9.88 0.33 12.48
N VAL A 136 -11.07 0.90 12.55
CA VAL A 136 -12.04 0.63 13.61
C VAL A 136 -13.17 -0.27 13.11
N SER A 137 -13.90 -0.88 14.04
CA SER A 137 -15.07 -1.70 13.72
C SER A 137 -16.06 -0.95 12.82
N GLY A 138 -16.56 -1.62 11.79
CA GLY A 138 -17.46 -1.02 10.80
C GLY A 138 -16.79 -0.55 9.50
N GLY A 139 -15.50 -0.85 9.30
CA GLY A 139 -14.79 -0.57 8.05
C GLY A 139 -14.34 0.89 7.88
N VAL A 140 -14.35 1.67 8.96
CA VAL A 140 -13.84 3.05 8.96
C VAL A 140 -12.37 3.06 9.34
N SER A 141 -11.56 3.79 8.57
CA SER A 141 -10.16 4.03 8.90
C SER A 141 -9.95 5.47 9.37
N ILE A 142 -9.26 5.63 10.49
CA ILE A 142 -8.87 6.94 11.02
C ILE A 142 -7.45 7.23 10.55
N LEU A 143 -7.29 8.35 9.87
CA LEU A 143 -6.01 8.82 9.34
C LEU A 143 -5.51 9.98 10.21
N PHE A 144 -4.23 9.97 10.54
CA PHE A 144 -3.58 11.00 11.32
C PHE A 144 -2.61 11.80 10.46
N THR A 145 -2.47 13.09 10.76
CA THR A 145 -1.51 13.98 10.07
C THR A 145 -0.39 14.49 10.98
N HIS A 146 -0.40 14.09 12.26
CA HIS A 146 0.59 14.54 13.23
C HIS A 146 1.81 13.62 13.25
N LYS A 147 3.00 14.19 13.01
CA LYS A 147 4.25 13.43 12.85
C LYS A 147 4.59 12.47 13.99
N ASN A 148 4.39 12.87 15.23
CA ASN A 148 4.69 12.01 16.39
C ASN A 148 3.73 10.83 16.51
N ILE A 149 2.44 11.04 16.22
CA ILE A 149 1.44 9.97 16.21
C ILE A 149 1.79 8.93 15.13
N LEU A 150 2.15 9.38 13.93
CA LEU A 150 2.54 8.49 12.85
C LEU A 150 3.80 7.67 13.20
N LEU A 151 4.78 8.30 13.83
CA LEU A 151 5.99 7.59 14.30
C LEU A 151 5.69 6.57 15.40
N ASP A 152 4.74 6.86 16.28
CA ASP A 152 4.33 5.94 17.33
C ASP A 152 3.53 4.76 16.78
N ILE A 153 2.64 4.99 15.81
CA ILE A 153 1.92 3.91 15.09
C ILE A 153 2.91 2.98 14.38
N PHE A 154 3.94 3.54 13.76
CA PHE A 154 4.95 2.73 13.06
C PHE A 154 5.79 1.85 13.99
N LYS A 155 5.98 2.27 15.22
CA LYS A 155 6.73 1.50 16.24
C LYS A 155 5.93 0.35 16.86
N GLY A 156 4.62 0.52 16.94
CA GLY A 156 3.71 -0.41 17.63
C GLY A 156 3.38 -1.62 16.85
#